data_48e06f9a4caab38a22a73bbc58915791
#
_entry.id   48e06f9a4caab38a22a73bbc58915791
#
_cell.length_a   1.000
_cell.length_b   1.000
_cell.length_c   1.000
_cell.angle_alpha   90.00
_cell.angle_beta   90.00
_cell.angle_gamma   90.00
#
_symmetry.space_group_name_H-M   'P 1'
#
loop_
_entity.id
_entity.type
_entity.pdbx_description
1 polymer ?
#
loop_
_entity_poly.entity_id
_entity_poly.type
_entity_poly.pdbx_seq_one_letter_code
_entity_poly.pdbx_strand_id
1 'polypeptide(L)' 'MKIVYTLKNVTDLEWALTIAAEVKAEVGITPDYIETDRGERVTYDRTDLKRLENGDIGDSDYIDRHRFLADK' A
#
# COMPACT_ATOMS: atom_id res chain seq x y z
N MET A 1 1.23 -0.01 -18.29
CA MET A 1 0.06 -0.60 -17.57
C MET A 1 0.31 -0.56 -16.07
N LYS A 2 -0.69 -0.11 -15.31
CA LYS A 2 -0.57 -0.05 -13.86
C LYS A 2 -1.32 -1.20 -13.20
N ILE A 3 -0.69 -1.79 -12.21
CA ILE A 3 -1.29 -2.84 -11.41
C ILE A 3 -1.76 -2.22 -10.11
N VAL A 4 -3.05 -2.35 -9.82
CA VAL A 4 -3.65 -1.77 -8.63
C VAL A 4 -4.26 -2.87 -7.78
N TYR A 5 -3.92 -2.88 -6.51
CA TYR A 5 -4.62 -3.74 -5.56
C TYR A 5 -5.78 -2.94 -4.96
N THR A 6 -7.00 -3.27 -5.36
CA THR A 6 -8.19 -2.64 -4.83
C THR A 6 -8.71 -3.50 -3.68
N LEU A 7 -8.72 -2.94 -2.48
CA LEU A 7 -9.10 -3.66 -1.27
C LEU A 7 -10.48 -3.21 -0.81
N LYS A 8 -11.44 -4.13 -0.85
CA LYS A 8 -12.81 -3.85 -0.43
C LYS A 8 -12.96 -4.06 1.07
N ASN A 9 -13.77 -3.23 1.70
CA ASN A 9 -14.05 -3.28 3.13
C ASN A 9 -12.82 -3.01 4.00
N VAL A 10 -11.82 -2.33 3.43
CA VAL A 10 -10.61 -1.93 4.13
C VAL A 10 -10.56 -0.41 4.14
N THR A 11 -10.64 0.18 5.31
CA THR A 11 -10.61 1.64 5.45
C THR A 11 -9.33 2.14 6.11
N ASP A 12 -8.59 1.25 6.73
CA ASP A 12 -7.35 1.57 7.41
C ASP A 12 -6.17 1.29 6.50
N LEU A 13 -5.40 2.33 6.18
CA LEU A 13 -4.25 2.20 5.27
C LEU A 13 -3.15 1.31 5.85
N GLU A 14 -2.98 1.29 7.16
CA GLU A 14 -1.99 0.41 7.78
C GLU A 14 -2.36 -1.05 7.54
N TRP A 15 -3.64 -1.39 7.72
CA TRP A 15 -4.12 -2.74 7.45
C TRP A 15 -4.04 -3.06 5.96
N ALA A 16 -4.33 -2.05 5.12
CA ALA A 16 -4.23 -2.24 3.68
C ALA A 16 -2.82 -2.66 3.25
N LEU A 17 -1.80 -2.07 3.84
CA LEU A 17 -0.42 -2.45 3.55
C LEU A 17 -0.14 -3.90 3.94
N THR A 18 -0.65 -4.34 5.08
CA THR A 18 -0.49 -5.71 5.55
C THR A 18 -1.15 -6.69 4.58
N ILE A 19 -2.39 -6.41 4.17
CA ILE A 19 -3.11 -7.26 3.24
C ILE A 19 -2.40 -7.31 1.88
N ALA A 20 -1.91 -6.18 1.40
CA ALA A 20 -1.21 -6.12 0.13
C ALA A 20 0.06 -6.98 0.17
N ALA A 21 0.78 -6.98 1.28
CA ALA A 21 1.96 -7.82 1.44
C ALA A 21 1.60 -9.30 1.38
N GLU A 22 0.49 -9.68 1.99
CA GLU A 22 0.01 -11.06 1.95
C GLU A 22 -0.41 -11.48 0.54
N VAL A 23 -1.14 -10.62 -0.17
CA VAL A 23 -1.56 -10.91 -1.53
C VAL A 23 -0.36 -11.03 -2.45
N LYS A 24 0.61 -10.14 -2.30
CA LYS A 24 1.83 -10.20 -3.10
C LYS A 24 2.58 -11.50 -2.87
N ALA A 25 2.64 -11.98 -1.63
CA ALA A 25 3.30 -13.23 -1.31
C ALA A 25 2.60 -14.42 -1.98
N GLU A 26 1.27 -14.36 -2.10
CA GLU A 26 0.51 -15.44 -2.74
C GLU A 26 0.59 -15.41 -4.26
N VAL A 27 0.41 -14.25 -4.87
CA VAL A 27 0.30 -14.17 -6.34
C VAL A 27 1.61 -13.80 -7.02
N GLY A 28 2.59 -13.29 -6.27
CA GLY A 28 3.89 -12.94 -6.82
C GLY A 28 3.90 -11.70 -7.70
N ILE A 29 2.85 -10.90 -7.67
CA ILE A 29 2.75 -9.69 -8.48
C ILE A 29 2.87 -8.47 -7.59
N THR A 30 3.79 -7.56 -7.94
CA THR A 30 3.98 -6.32 -7.20
C THR A 30 3.06 -5.24 -7.79
N PRO A 31 2.21 -4.61 -6.98
CA PRO A 31 1.34 -3.55 -7.49
C PRO A 31 2.08 -2.23 -7.61
N ASP A 32 1.55 -1.32 -8.40
CA ASP A 32 2.04 0.06 -8.45
C ASP A 32 1.52 0.86 -7.27
N TYR A 33 0.27 0.63 -6.91
CA TYR A 33 -0.30 1.24 -5.72
C TYR A 33 -1.49 0.42 -5.20
N ILE A 34 -1.91 0.77 -4.00
CA ILE A 34 -3.03 0.13 -3.31
C ILE A 34 -4.15 1.15 -3.19
N GLU A 35 -5.38 0.73 -3.42
CA GLU A 35 -6.55 1.59 -3.32
C GLU A 35 -7.57 1.00 -2.36
N THR A 36 -8.11 1.83 -1.48
CA THR A 36 -9.15 1.42 -0.53
C THR A 36 -10.54 1.80 -1.06
N ASP A 37 -11.58 1.31 -0.38
CA ASP A 37 -12.96 1.63 -0.73
C ASP A 37 -13.26 3.13 -0.69
N ARG A 38 -12.51 3.89 0.09
CA ARG A 38 -12.71 5.33 0.22
C ARG A 38 -11.99 6.13 -0.86
N GLY A 39 -11.33 5.46 -1.78
CA GLY A 39 -10.58 6.13 -2.81
C GLY A 39 -9.21 6.61 -2.36
N GLU A 40 -8.78 6.24 -1.17
CA GLU A 40 -7.44 6.55 -0.71
C GLU A 40 -6.45 5.62 -1.39
N ARG A 41 -5.31 6.16 -1.79
CA ARG A 41 -4.28 5.41 -2.50
C ARG A 41 -2.94 5.58 -1.82
N VAL A 42 -2.16 4.50 -1.85
CA VAL A 42 -0.80 4.49 -1.30
C VAL A 42 0.11 3.82 -2.33
N THR A 43 1.17 4.51 -2.71
CA THR A 43 2.15 3.96 -3.64
C THR A 43 2.87 2.79 -2.99
N TYR A 44 3.10 1.74 -3.76
CA TYR A 44 3.84 0.57 -3.29
C TYR A 44 5.32 0.77 -3.61
N ASP A 45 6.05 1.38 -2.68
CA ASP A 45 7.46 1.71 -2.87
C ASP A 45 8.34 0.65 -2.21
N ARG A 46 9.05 -0.11 -3.02
CA ARG A 46 9.87 -1.23 -2.53
C ARG A 46 10.96 -0.78 -1.55
N THR A 47 11.56 0.36 -1.80
CA THR A 47 12.65 0.86 -0.97
C THR A 47 12.16 1.19 0.43
N ASP A 48 11.08 1.98 0.51
CA ASP A 48 10.54 2.36 1.80
C ASP A 48 9.80 1.23 2.51
N LEU A 49 9.21 0.29 1.75
CA LEU A 49 8.61 -0.90 2.35
C LEU A 49 9.68 -1.76 3.03
N LYS A 50 10.86 -1.83 2.44
CA LYS A 50 11.95 -2.55 3.06
C LYS A 50 12.42 -1.89 4.35
N ARG A 51 12.44 -0.56 4.37
CA ARG A 51 12.74 0.19 5.58
C ARG A 51 11.69 -0.03 6.65
N LEU A 52 10.43 -0.09 6.25
CA LEU A 52 9.34 -0.38 7.16
C LEU A 52 9.50 -1.76 7.77
N GLU A 53 9.81 -2.76 6.95
CA GLU A 53 10.05 -4.12 7.37
C GLU A 53 11.20 -4.22 8.37
N ASN A 54 12.25 -3.45 8.15
CA ASN A 54 13.44 -3.42 9.01
C ASN A 54 13.25 -2.58 10.27
N GLY A 55 12.13 -1.86 10.38
CA GLY A 55 11.87 -1.01 11.53
C GLY A 55 12.51 0.38 11.44
N ASP A 56 13.05 0.74 10.28
CA ASP A 56 13.68 2.07 10.09
C ASP A 56 12.66 3.18 10.02
N ILE A 57 11.45 2.88 9.56
CA ILE A 57 10.34 3.84 9.54
C ILE A 57 9.10 3.12 10.05
N GLY A 58 8.14 3.89 10.57
CA GLY A 58 6.86 3.33 11.02
C GLY A 58 5.81 3.33 9.92
N ASP A 59 4.70 2.62 10.16
CA ASP A 59 3.58 2.57 9.23
C ASP A 59 3.05 3.95 8.88
N SER A 60 2.90 4.81 9.89
CA SER A 60 2.42 6.17 9.68
C SER A 60 3.35 6.97 8.78
N ASP A 61 4.66 6.82 8.97
CA ASP A 61 5.64 7.50 8.14
C ASP A 61 5.56 7.06 6.70
N TYR A 62 5.42 5.75 6.50
CA TYR A 62 5.29 5.22 5.14
C TYR A 62 4.05 5.78 4.46
N ILE A 63 2.93 5.74 5.15
CA ILE A 63 1.66 6.21 4.60
C ILE A 63 1.73 7.71 4.26
N ASP A 64 2.27 8.52 5.17
CA ASP A 64 2.38 9.96 4.95
C ASP A 64 3.25 10.29 3.72
N ARG A 65 4.27 9.50 3.47
CA ARG A 65 5.18 9.72 2.33
C ARG A 65 4.58 9.33 1.00
N HIS A 66 3.73 8.31 0.99
CA HIS A 66 3.30 7.67 -0.25
C HIS A 66 1.80 7.73 -0.52
N ARG A 67 1.02 8.25 0.41
CA ARG A 67 -0.42 8.37 0.18
C ARG A 67 -0.72 9.49 -0.82
N PHE A 68 -1.74 9.27 -1.62
CA PHE A 68 -2.23 10.28 -2.54
C PHE A 68 -3.71 10.05 -2.79
N LEU A 69 -4.41 11.13 -3.14
CA LEU A 69 -5.83 11.04 -3.43
C LEU A 69 -6.04 10.79 -4.92
N ALA A 70 -7.14 10.10 -5.22
CA ALA A 70 -7.50 9.90 -6.61
C ALA A 70 -7.80 11.25 -7.26
N ASP A 71 -7.33 11.42 -8.48
CA ASP A 71 -7.64 12.62 -9.24
C ASP A 71 -9.13 12.60 -9.59
N LYS A 72 -9.74 13.76 -9.48
CA LYS A 72 -11.15 13.90 -9.81
C LYS A 72 -11.35 13.99 -11.32
#